data_a3a40b0567ddbc277d20c26380130db0
#
_entry.id   a3a40b0567ddbc277d20c26380130db0
#
_cell.length_a   1.000
_cell.length_b   1.000
_cell.length_c   1.000
_cell.angle_alpha   90.00
_cell.angle_beta   90.00
_cell.angle_gamma   90.00
#
_symmetry.space_group_name_H-M   'P 1'
#
loop_
_entity.id
_entity.type
_entity.pdbx_description
1 polymer ?
#
loop_
_entity_poly.entity_id
_entity_poly.type
_entity_poly.pdbx_seq_one_letter_code
_entity_poly.pdbx_strand_id
1 'polypeptide(L)'
;NCALLEHSSDKIPHESYAKQLEKTNVVTTYVPFRNGLFLSTAASIALSKDCQIIYYGAHRDDYANNAYPDCSDVFNEAMNQAIYEGSGHQLKIEAPFVKMTKADIVKIGLDLHVPYELTWSCYEGNDKPCTVCGTCIDRQEAFLKNGVIDPLLGGNNE
;
A
#
# COMPACT_ATOMS: atom_id res chain seq x y z
N ASN A 1 -12.82 -16.51 14.78
CA ASN A 1 -12.05 -16.45 13.54
C ASN A 1 -11.70 -15.00 13.25
N CYS A 2 -10.45 -14.72 12.99
CA CYS A 2 -9.99 -13.39 12.61
C CYS A 2 -9.94 -13.32 11.08
N ALA A 3 -10.64 -12.37 10.45
CA ALA A 3 -10.64 -12.19 9.00
C ALA A 3 -9.22 -12.03 8.42
N LEU A 4 -8.25 -11.59 9.23
CA LEU A 4 -6.84 -11.55 8.87
C LEU A 4 -6.21 -12.93 8.61
N LEU A 5 -6.80 -14.01 9.15
CA LEU A 5 -6.31 -15.38 9.02
C LEU A 5 -7.09 -16.19 7.98
N GLU A 6 -8.33 -15.84 7.69
CA GLU A 6 -9.18 -16.60 6.76
C GLU A 6 -8.71 -16.49 5.31
N HIS A 7 -8.11 -15.37 4.92
CA HIS A 7 -7.59 -15.14 3.58
C HIS A 7 -6.13 -15.60 3.37
N SER A 8 -5.47 -16.09 4.41
CA SER A 8 -4.06 -16.53 4.32
C SER A 8 -3.84 -17.83 3.55
N SER A 9 -4.93 -18.56 3.24
CA SER A 9 -4.89 -19.82 2.49
C SER A 9 -5.13 -19.67 0.98
N ASP A 10 -5.55 -18.49 0.54
CA ASP A 10 -5.81 -18.25 -0.88
C ASP A 10 -4.50 -18.09 -1.65
N LYS A 11 -4.45 -18.67 -2.85
CA LYS A 11 -3.29 -18.50 -3.73
C LYS A 11 -3.17 -17.04 -4.15
N ILE A 12 -1.95 -16.53 -4.14
CA ILE A 12 -1.66 -15.18 -4.63
C ILE A 12 -1.91 -15.15 -6.16
N PRO A 13 -2.77 -14.24 -6.67
CA PRO A 13 -3.03 -14.14 -8.10
C PRO A 13 -1.80 -13.67 -8.89
N HIS A 14 -1.53 -14.32 -10.03
CA HIS A 14 -0.46 -13.96 -10.96
C HIS A 14 -0.99 -13.04 -12.08
N GLU A 15 -1.69 -11.98 -11.68
CA GLU A 15 -2.23 -10.96 -12.59
C GLU A 15 -2.37 -9.62 -11.88
N SER A 16 -2.41 -8.52 -12.65
CA SER A 16 -2.59 -7.17 -12.10
C SER A 16 -3.93 -7.03 -11.37
N TYR A 17 -4.00 -6.12 -10.41
CA TYR A 17 -5.26 -5.85 -9.69
C TYR A 17 -6.39 -5.41 -10.63
N ALA A 18 -6.07 -4.64 -11.67
CA ALA A 18 -7.05 -4.23 -12.67
C ALA A 18 -7.73 -5.44 -13.35
N LYS A 19 -6.95 -6.44 -13.77
CA LYS A 19 -7.47 -7.67 -14.37
C LYS A 19 -8.28 -8.54 -13.40
N GLN A 20 -7.89 -8.58 -12.13
CA GLN A 20 -8.67 -9.30 -11.10
C GLN A 20 -10.06 -8.67 -10.94
N LEU A 21 -10.13 -7.33 -10.87
CA LEU A 21 -11.39 -6.60 -10.72
C LEU A 21 -12.32 -6.76 -11.94
N GLU A 22 -11.76 -6.82 -13.15
CA GLU A 22 -12.55 -7.08 -14.38
C GLU A 22 -13.24 -8.46 -14.35
N LYS A 23 -12.60 -9.46 -13.72
CA LYS A 23 -13.11 -10.85 -13.68
C LYS A 23 -14.08 -11.10 -12.53
N THR A 24 -13.79 -10.58 -11.37
CA THR A 24 -14.44 -11.02 -10.11
C THR A 24 -15.05 -9.89 -9.29
N ASN A 25 -14.84 -8.63 -9.68
CA ASN A 25 -15.17 -7.42 -8.89
C ASN A 25 -14.57 -7.40 -7.46
N VAL A 26 -13.63 -8.29 -7.16
CA VAL A 26 -12.97 -8.41 -5.85
C VAL A 26 -11.49 -8.74 -6.06
N VAL A 27 -10.65 -8.12 -5.24
CA VAL A 27 -9.23 -8.47 -5.13
C VAL A 27 -9.09 -9.49 -3.99
N THR A 28 -8.61 -10.71 -4.29
CA THR A 28 -8.53 -11.81 -3.30
C THR A 28 -7.54 -11.53 -2.18
N THR A 29 -6.62 -10.58 -2.36
CA THR A 29 -5.67 -10.13 -1.33
C THR A 29 -6.24 -9.07 -0.38
N TYR A 30 -7.50 -8.67 -0.56
CA TYR A 30 -8.14 -7.72 0.34
C TYR A 30 -8.45 -8.36 1.69
N VAL A 31 -7.90 -7.80 2.74
CA VAL A 31 -8.25 -8.13 4.13
C VAL A 31 -9.17 -7.05 4.66
N PRO A 32 -10.45 -7.36 4.93
CA PRO A 32 -11.45 -6.36 5.28
C PRO A 32 -11.04 -5.48 6.46
N PHE A 33 -11.08 -4.16 6.26
CA PHE A 33 -10.81 -3.14 7.27
C PHE A 33 -9.43 -3.23 7.96
N ARG A 34 -8.44 -3.87 7.32
CA ARG A 34 -7.09 -4.03 7.89
C ARG A 34 -6.43 -2.68 8.21
N ASN A 35 -6.56 -1.69 7.32
CA ASN A 35 -5.99 -0.37 7.52
C ASN A 35 -6.67 0.38 8.67
N GLY A 36 -7.97 0.19 8.88
CA GLY A 36 -8.67 0.72 10.06
C GLY A 36 -8.11 0.17 11.37
N LEU A 37 -7.85 -1.13 11.43
CA LEU A 37 -7.21 -1.77 12.58
C LEU A 37 -5.79 -1.21 12.81
N PHE A 38 -4.99 -1.12 11.76
CA PHE A 38 -3.61 -0.63 11.87
C PHE A 38 -3.55 0.82 12.31
N LEU A 39 -4.39 1.69 11.74
CA LEU A 39 -4.44 3.10 12.10
C LEU A 39 -4.93 3.31 13.54
N SER A 40 -5.93 2.55 13.99
CA SER A 40 -6.41 2.61 15.38
C SER A 40 -5.31 2.17 16.38
N THR A 41 -4.59 1.10 16.06
CA THR A 41 -3.49 0.61 16.88
C THR A 41 -2.33 1.62 16.89
N ALA A 42 -1.96 2.13 15.71
CA ALA A 42 -0.93 3.15 15.57
C ALA A 42 -1.27 4.42 16.35
N ALA A 43 -2.54 4.84 16.37
CA ALA A 43 -3.00 6.00 17.13
C ALA A 43 -2.76 5.82 18.64
N SER A 44 -3.11 4.65 19.19
CA SER A 44 -2.86 4.36 20.62
C SER A 44 -1.36 4.40 20.96
N ILE A 45 -0.52 3.81 20.10
CA ILE A 45 0.93 3.82 20.28
C ILE A 45 1.50 5.24 20.14
N ALA A 46 1.07 6.00 19.12
CA ALA A 46 1.52 7.36 18.85
C ALA A 46 1.25 8.29 20.03
N LEU A 47 0.04 8.23 20.60
CA LEU A 47 -0.32 8.99 21.81
C LEU A 47 0.56 8.62 23.02
N SER A 48 0.89 7.34 23.19
CA SER A 48 1.80 6.91 24.28
C SER A 48 3.25 7.37 24.09
N LYS A 49 3.58 7.90 22.92
CA LYS A 49 4.90 8.42 22.53
C LYS A 49 4.91 9.93 22.28
N ASP A 50 3.84 10.61 22.67
CA ASP A 50 3.67 12.06 22.46
C ASP A 50 3.82 12.48 20.97
N CYS A 51 3.51 11.58 20.03
CA CYS A 51 3.49 11.90 18.60
C CYS A 51 2.22 12.68 18.25
N GLN A 52 2.32 13.57 17.28
CA GLN A 52 1.23 14.41 16.82
C GLN A 52 0.71 14.03 15.43
N ILE A 53 1.50 13.25 14.67
CA ILE A 53 1.18 12.87 13.30
C ILE A 53 1.52 11.40 13.08
N ILE A 54 0.61 10.69 12.38
CA ILE A 54 0.85 9.38 11.80
C ILE A 54 0.91 9.55 10.28
N TYR A 55 2.01 9.16 9.65
CA TYR A 55 2.09 9.05 8.20
C TYR A 55 1.62 7.69 7.73
N TYR A 56 0.80 7.68 6.68
CA TYR A 56 0.15 6.49 6.14
C TYR A 56 0.31 6.42 4.62
N GLY A 57 0.71 5.27 4.11
CA GLY A 57 1.17 5.10 2.73
C GLY A 57 0.09 4.69 1.72
N ALA A 58 -1.20 4.91 1.98
CA ALA A 58 -2.25 4.65 1.00
C ALA A 58 -2.05 5.48 -0.27
N HIS A 59 -2.38 4.90 -1.43
CA HIS A 59 -2.29 5.57 -2.72
C HIS A 59 -3.47 5.24 -3.62
N ARG A 60 -3.67 6.06 -4.67
CA ARG A 60 -4.85 6.02 -5.54
C ARG A 60 -5.08 4.67 -6.20
N ASP A 61 -4.03 3.99 -6.63
CA ASP A 61 -4.18 2.75 -7.40
C ASP A 61 -4.73 1.61 -6.53
N ASP A 62 -4.46 1.59 -5.21
CA ASP A 62 -5.03 0.61 -4.28
C ASP A 62 -6.54 0.77 -4.12
N TYR A 63 -7.07 1.97 -4.27
CA TYR A 63 -8.50 2.22 -4.24
C TYR A 63 -9.17 2.12 -5.61
N ALA A 64 -8.42 2.10 -6.71
CA ALA A 64 -8.99 2.06 -8.06
C ALA A 64 -10.03 0.93 -8.19
N ASN A 65 -11.22 1.27 -8.73
CA ASN A 65 -12.37 0.38 -8.83
C ASN A 65 -12.80 -0.27 -7.50
N ASN A 66 -12.59 0.42 -6.38
CA ASN A 66 -12.92 -0.05 -5.03
C ASN A 66 -12.19 -1.35 -4.61
N ALA A 67 -10.97 -1.57 -5.10
CA ALA A 67 -10.18 -2.77 -4.81
C ALA A 67 -9.89 -2.91 -3.30
N TYR A 68 -9.44 -1.82 -2.68
CA TYR A 68 -9.20 -1.71 -1.24
C TYR A 68 -9.92 -0.48 -0.70
N PRO A 69 -11.19 -0.60 -0.24
CA PRO A 69 -11.99 0.53 0.23
C PRO A 69 -11.33 1.34 1.35
N ASP A 70 -10.55 0.68 2.20
CA ASP A 70 -9.81 1.25 3.30
C ASP A 70 -8.46 1.91 2.90
N CYS A 71 -8.23 2.08 1.59
CA CYS A 71 -7.18 2.91 1.01
C CYS A 71 -7.72 4.20 0.38
N SER A 72 -9.04 4.42 0.41
CA SER A 72 -9.66 5.58 -0.23
C SER A 72 -9.37 6.89 0.49
N ASP A 73 -9.45 7.99 -0.26
CA ASP A 73 -9.39 9.35 0.27
C ASP A 73 -10.48 9.59 1.33
N VAL A 74 -11.72 9.19 1.02
CA VAL A 74 -12.86 9.32 1.93
C VAL A 74 -12.66 8.52 3.23
N PHE A 75 -12.14 7.29 3.13
CA PHE A 75 -11.79 6.50 4.31
C PHE A 75 -10.72 7.17 5.15
N ASN A 76 -9.67 7.68 4.49
CA ASN A 76 -8.58 8.39 5.18
C ASN A 76 -9.08 9.63 5.92
N GLU A 77 -9.94 10.44 5.30
CA GLU A 77 -10.55 11.62 5.93
C GLU A 77 -11.41 11.23 7.15
N ALA A 78 -12.23 10.19 7.02
CA ALA A 78 -13.09 9.71 8.12
C ALA A 78 -12.26 9.16 9.29
N MET A 79 -11.22 8.38 9.03
CA MET A 79 -10.31 7.85 10.06
C MET A 79 -9.51 8.97 10.73
N ASN A 80 -9.03 9.95 9.95
CA ASN A 80 -8.35 11.11 10.49
C ASN A 80 -9.25 11.89 11.45
N GLN A 81 -10.50 12.16 11.06
CA GLN A 81 -11.46 12.84 11.93
C GLN A 81 -11.72 12.05 13.22
N ALA A 82 -11.94 10.73 13.11
CA ALA A 82 -12.19 9.88 14.28
C ALA A 82 -10.99 9.88 15.25
N ILE A 83 -9.76 9.77 14.74
CA ILE A 83 -8.54 9.79 15.55
C ILE A 83 -8.32 11.19 16.15
N TYR A 84 -8.53 12.26 15.39
CA TYR A 84 -8.38 13.61 15.86
C TYR A 84 -9.32 13.92 17.03
N GLU A 85 -10.63 13.63 16.87
CA GLU A 85 -11.62 13.81 17.95
C GLU A 85 -11.33 12.89 19.15
N GLY A 86 -11.08 11.59 18.87
CA GLY A 86 -10.82 10.61 19.92
C GLY A 86 -9.53 10.83 20.72
N SER A 87 -8.58 11.55 20.17
CA SER A 87 -7.33 11.94 20.84
C SER A 87 -7.43 13.28 21.60
N GLY A 88 -8.58 13.92 21.60
CA GLY A 88 -8.71 15.30 22.13
C GLY A 88 -7.90 16.30 21.35
N HIS A 89 -7.90 16.19 20.01
CA HIS A 89 -7.24 17.06 19.04
C HIS A 89 -5.69 17.01 19.06
N GLN A 90 -5.12 15.93 19.62
CA GLN A 90 -3.66 15.82 19.77
C GLN A 90 -2.98 15.11 18.60
N LEU A 91 -3.71 14.21 17.90
CA LEU A 91 -3.14 13.33 16.89
C LEU A 91 -3.93 13.41 15.59
N LYS A 92 -3.23 13.42 14.45
CA LYS A 92 -3.84 13.36 13.12
C LYS A 92 -3.11 12.37 12.21
N ILE A 93 -3.79 11.97 11.13
CA ILE A 93 -3.24 11.15 10.05
C ILE A 93 -2.91 12.04 8.86
N GLU A 94 -1.77 11.81 8.26
CA GLU A 94 -1.34 12.38 6.98
C GLU A 94 -1.13 11.26 5.96
N ALA A 95 -1.86 11.30 4.85
CA ALA A 95 -1.72 10.35 3.73
C ALA A 95 -1.27 11.08 2.47
N PRO A 96 0.01 11.44 2.35
CA PRO A 96 0.50 12.33 1.28
C PRO A 96 0.33 11.74 -0.12
N PHE A 97 0.19 10.42 -0.24
CA PHE A 97 0.12 9.72 -1.53
C PHE A 97 -1.29 9.30 -1.93
N VAL A 98 -2.31 9.55 -1.10
CA VAL A 98 -3.67 9.04 -1.30
C VAL A 98 -4.29 9.41 -2.66
N LYS A 99 -3.88 10.55 -3.24
CA LYS A 99 -4.31 11.02 -4.58
C LYS A 99 -3.33 10.70 -5.70
N MET A 100 -2.21 10.06 -5.41
CA MET A 100 -1.12 9.76 -6.34
C MET A 100 -1.19 8.32 -6.84
N THR A 101 -0.72 8.09 -8.07
CA THR A 101 -0.48 6.75 -8.59
C THR A 101 0.83 6.19 -8.03
N LYS A 102 1.00 4.87 -8.12
CA LYS A 102 2.29 4.22 -7.81
C LYS A 102 3.42 4.77 -8.67
N ALA A 103 3.14 5.11 -9.95
CA ALA A 103 4.12 5.74 -10.83
C ALA A 103 4.55 7.15 -10.36
N ASP A 104 3.61 7.95 -9.85
CA ASP A 104 3.92 9.27 -9.27
C ASP A 104 4.80 9.13 -8.03
N ILE A 105 4.52 8.14 -7.19
CA ILE A 105 5.32 7.84 -5.98
C ILE A 105 6.73 7.40 -6.36
N VAL A 106 6.85 6.50 -7.36
CA VAL A 106 8.16 6.07 -7.88
C VAL A 106 8.95 7.26 -8.41
N LYS A 107 8.30 8.18 -9.15
CA LYS A 107 8.95 9.40 -9.64
C LYS A 107 9.53 10.24 -8.50
N ILE A 108 8.72 10.52 -7.47
CA ILE A 108 9.16 11.27 -6.30
C ILE A 108 10.34 10.57 -5.62
N GLY A 109 10.26 9.25 -5.47
CA GLY A 109 11.33 8.48 -4.84
C GLY A 109 12.63 8.47 -5.66
N LEU A 110 12.55 8.45 -7.00
CA LEU A 110 13.73 8.60 -7.87
C LEU A 110 14.36 9.98 -7.70
N ASP A 111 13.56 11.04 -7.66
CA ASP A 111 14.04 12.41 -7.44
C ASP A 111 14.69 12.58 -6.05
N LEU A 112 14.22 11.84 -5.05
CA LEU A 112 14.76 11.80 -3.69
C LEU A 112 15.89 10.78 -3.49
N HIS A 113 16.29 10.06 -4.55
CA HIS A 113 17.31 9.02 -4.51
C HIS A 113 17.02 7.91 -3.49
N VAL A 114 15.74 7.50 -3.40
CA VAL A 114 15.35 6.36 -2.55
C VAL A 114 16.04 5.09 -3.03
N PRO A 115 16.71 4.34 -2.14
CA PRO A 115 17.40 3.09 -2.49
C PRO A 115 16.38 1.97 -2.77
N TYR A 116 15.77 1.99 -3.94
CA TYR A 116 14.69 1.07 -4.32
C TYR A 116 15.10 -0.40 -4.35
N GLU A 117 16.39 -0.69 -4.51
CA GLU A 117 16.96 -2.04 -4.40
C GLU A 117 16.81 -2.65 -3.00
N LEU A 118 16.59 -1.81 -1.97
CA LEU A 118 16.36 -2.24 -0.59
C LEU A 118 14.85 -2.36 -0.26
N THR A 119 13.96 -2.04 -1.21
CA THR A 119 12.51 -2.06 -0.98
C THR A 119 11.88 -3.35 -1.50
N TRP A 120 10.84 -3.83 -0.82
CA TRP A 120 10.19 -5.10 -1.13
C TRP A 120 8.67 -4.95 -1.23
N SER A 121 8.06 -5.55 -2.26
CA SER A 121 6.60 -5.58 -2.42
C SER A 121 6.05 -6.97 -2.77
N CYS A 122 6.91 -7.94 -3.08
CA CYS A 122 6.48 -9.27 -3.50
C CYS A 122 5.81 -10.05 -2.37
N TYR A 123 4.72 -10.76 -2.68
CA TYR A 123 4.00 -11.60 -1.73
C TYR A 123 4.50 -13.05 -1.68
N GLU A 124 5.20 -13.56 -2.70
CA GLU A 124 5.57 -14.96 -2.83
C GLU A 124 7.08 -15.22 -2.78
N GLY A 125 7.89 -14.26 -3.26
CA GLY A 125 9.35 -14.42 -3.29
C GLY A 125 9.98 -14.34 -1.90
N ASN A 126 11.08 -15.05 -1.70
CA ASN A 126 11.88 -15.01 -0.47
C ASN A 126 13.15 -14.18 -0.68
N ASP A 127 14.10 -14.69 -1.49
CA ASP A 127 15.36 -14.01 -1.77
C ASP A 127 15.29 -13.08 -3.00
N LYS A 128 14.36 -13.39 -3.92
CA LYS A 128 14.11 -12.61 -5.13
C LYS A 128 12.60 -12.44 -5.34
N PRO A 129 12.15 -11.31 -5.91
CA PRO A 129 10.74 -11.14 -6.27
C PRO A 129 10.29 -12.21 -7.26
N CYS A 130 9.05 -12.71 -7.12
CA CYS A 130 8.48 -13.69 -8.05
C CYS A 130 8.21 -13.11 -9.45
N THR A 131 8.14 -11.81 -9.60
CA THR A 131 7.89 -11.03 -10.83
C THR A 131 6.49 -11.21 -11.46
N VAL A 132 5.66 -12.11 -10.95
CA VAL A 132 4.37 -12.50 -11.54
C VAL A 132 3.15 -12.22 -10.66
N CYS A 133 3.31 -12.00 -9.35
CA CYS A 133 2.18 -11.59 -8.50
C CYS A 133 1.76 -10.15 -8.81
N GLY A 134 0.52 -9.79 -8.46
CA GLY A 134 -0.06 -8.48 -8.76
C GLY A 134 0.82 -7.31 -8.33
N THR A 135 1.38 -7.37 -7.11
CA THR A 135 2.28 -6.31 -6.61
C THR A 135 3.59 -6.20 -7.39
N CYS A 136 4.15 -7.31 -7.89
CA CYS A 136 5.33 -7.27 -8.74
C CYS A 136 5.03 -6.65 -10.10
N ILE A 137 3.90 -7.01 -10.71
CA ILE A 137 3.46 -6.45 -11.99
C ILE A 137 3.26 -4.94 -11.87
N ASP A 138 2.48 -4.51 -10.87
CA ASP A 138 2.17 -3.09 -10.67
C ASP A 138 3.42 -2.26 -10.31
N ARG A 139 4.37 -2.85 -9.58
CA ARG A 139 5.67 -2.24 -9.28
C ARG A 139 6.48 -2.04 -10.54
N GLN A 140 6.65 -3.08 -11.36
CA GLN A 140 7.41 -3.00 -12.61
C GLN A 140 6.80 -1.96 -13.56
N GLU A 141 5.46 -1.96 -13.71
CA GLU A 141 4.78 -0.95 -14.54
C GLU A 141 5.02 0.48 -14.05
N ALA A 142 5.05 0.69 -12.72
CA ALA A 142 5.31 2.00 -12.15
C ALA A 142 6.73 2.52 -12.49
N PHE A 143 7.75 1.65 -12.46
CA PHE A 143 9.10 2.00 -12.89
C PHE A 143 9.17 2.24 -14.40
N LEU A 144 8.59 1.37 -15.22
CA LEU A 144 8.57 1.51 -16.68
C LEU A 144 7.88 2.81 -17.13
N LYS A 145 6.80 3.24 -16.47
CA LYS A 145 6.15 4.54 -16.73
C LYS A 145 7.06 5.74 -16.48
N ASN A 146 8.10 5.56 -15.67
CA ASN A 146 9.15 6.57 -15.43
C ASN A 146 10.39 6.36 -16.31
N GLY A 147 10.36 5.43 -17.29
CA GLY A 147 11.47 5.15 -18.18
C GLY A 147 12.67 4.46 -17.53
N VAL A 148 12.46 3.82 -16.36
CA VAL A 148 13.50 3.18 -15.57
C VAL A 148 13.17 1.69 -15.37
N ILE A 149 14.18 0.84 -15.32
CA ILE A 149 14.03 -0.55 -14.88
C ILE A 149 14.03 -0.57 -13.34
N ASP A 150 13.18 -1.41 -12.73
CA ASP A 150 13.15 -1.55 -11.28
C ASP A 150 14.54 -1.96 -10.74
N PRO A 151 15.19 -1.16 -9.89
CA PRO A 151 16.52 -1.45 -9.35
C PRO A 151 16.61 -2.78 -8.61
N LEU A 152 15.52 -3.25 -8.01
CA LEU A 152 15.48 -4.56 -7.36
C LEU A 152 15.63 -5.72 -8.35
N LEU A 153 15.26 -5.53 -9.63
CA LEU A 153 15.36 -6.53 -10.69
C LEU A 153 16.60 -6.34 -11.57
N GLY A 154 17.15 -5.13 -11.61
CA GLY A 154 18.32 -4.76 -12.44
C GLY A 154 19.69 -5.04 -11.83
N GLY A 155 19.76 -5.57 -10.62
CA GLY A 155 20.99 -5.75 -9.85
C GLY A 155 21.85 -6.97 -10.22
N ASN A 156 21.89 -7.40 -11.49
CA ASN A 156 22.86 -8.41 -11.97
C ASN A 156 23.47 -7.99 -13.31
N ASN A 157 24.20 -6.87 -13.32
CA ASN A 157 25.20 -6.59 -14.34
C ASN A 157 26.53 -6.33 -13.61
N GLU A 158 27.13 -7.41 -13.09
CA GLU A 158 28.56 -7.60 -12.95
C GLU A 158 28.89 -9.11 -12.96
#